data_24cf0221ca2b128c778e4c0e230fad84
#
_entry.id   24cf0221ca2b128c778e4c0e230fad84
#
_cell.length_a   1.000
_cell.length_b   1.000
_cell.length_c   1.000
_cell.angle_alpha   90.00
_cell.angle_beta   90.00
_cell.angle_gamma   90.00
#
_symmetry.space_group_name_H-M   'P 1'
#
loop_
_entity.id
_entity.type
_entity.pdbx_description
1 polymer ?
#
loop_
_entity_poly.entity_id
_entity_poly.type
_entity_poly.pdbx_seq_one_letter_code
_entity_poly.pdbx_strand_id
1 'polypeptide(L)'
;MITFCISTFNNLEYLKIAVDSVRTNSYYKDAPFIIHAENCEDGTDEWLKEHAKEYDLEYYIDKNDVPLGIGGGMNFCAERVKTEYIMFLHSDFYVTKDWDLALLQVFEQYPDEQLWVNSHRVEPKMSTPTDVAYTLWDGNASYRYGTVIVPKDTFGAYHHDFRKDEFEQWAKEFTEMNDFQISKGEGVSGLIRKCDWDEIGGNDPLFAPASFEDIDLFLRMLQAGFRFVLPSKSLVWHFGARGSHRLEENEGKTWERQLKSEENNRRKWAEKWGSMPKHNEYGFICGLE
;
A
#
# COMPACT_ATOMS: atom_id res chain seq x y z
N MET A 1 13.12 -10.57 11.05
CA MET A 1 13.49 -9.13 10.95
C MET A 1 12.86 -8.55 9.67
N ILE A 2 12.33 -7.33 9.71
CA ILE A 2 11.58 -6.66 8.64
C ILE A 2 12.43 -5.55 7.99
N THR A 3 12.21 -5.26 6.70
CA THR A 3 12.63 -4.03 6.01
C THR A 3 11.39 -3.31 5.48
N PHE A 4 11.25 -2.01 5.76
CA PHE A 4 10.22 -1.17 5.17
C PHE A 4 10.66 -0.69 3.78
N CYS A 5 9.75 -0.67 2.82
CA CYS A 5 10.01 -0.28 1.44
C CYS A 5 8.93 0.68 0.95
N ILE A 6 9.34 1.84 0.42
CA ILE A 6 8.44 2.79 -0.26
C ILE A 6 9.00 3.09 -1.64
N SER A 7 8.15 2.98 -2.67
CA SER A 7 8.37 3.61 -3.97
C SER A 7 7.52 4.88 -4.03
N THR A 8 8.13 6.00 -4.45
CA THR A 8 7.45 7.31 -4.47
C THR A 8 7.66 8.07 -5.77
N PHE A 9 6.65 8.86 -6.13
CA PHE A 9 6.62 9.77 -7.26
C PHE A 9 5.78 11.00 -6.91
N ASN A 10 6.41 12.18 -6.83
CA ASN A 10 5.74 13.48 -6.66
C ASN A 10 4.64 13.52 -5.57
N ASN A 11 4.94 13.22 -4.32
CA ASN A 11 4.03 13.41 -3.20
C ASN A 11 4.74 13.68 -1.87
N LEU A 12 5.71 14.57 -1.89
CA LEU A 12 6.62 14.87 -0.80
C LEU A 12 5.92 15.06 0.56
N GLU A 13 4.85 15.84 0.64
CA GLU A 13 4.20 16.14 1.92
C GLU A 13 3.57 14.89 2.56
N TYR A 14 3.09 13.97 1.73
CA TYR A 14 2.58 12.68 2.21
C TYR A 14 3.73 11.73 2.58
N LEU A 15 4.81 11.71 1.78
CA LEU A 15 6.01 10.92 2.08
C LEU A 15 6.60 11.29 3.44
N LYS A 16 6.66 12.58 3.78
CA LYS A 16 7.09 13.06 5.11
C LYS A 16 6.24 12.44 6.23
N ILE A 17 4.92 12.46 6.06
CA ILE A 17 3.98 11.86 7.02
C ILE A 17 4.20 10.35 7.13
N ALA A 18 4.38 9.66 6.01
CA ALA A 18 4.59 8.23 5.98
C ALA A 18 5.90 7.85 6.71
N VAL A 19 7.00 8.51 6.37
CA VAL A 19 8.31 8.26 7.00
C VAL A 19 8.29 8.54 8.50
N ASP A 20 7.77 9.71 8.90
CA ASP A 20 7.65 10.08 10.31
C ASP A 20 6.81 9.06 11.09
N SER A 21 5.66 8.66 10.55
CA SER A 21 4.77 7.71 11.22
C SER A 21 5.41 6.32 11.36
N VAL A 22 6.12 5.83 10.33
CA VAL A 22 6.83 4.55 10.41
C VAL A 22 7.89 4.59 11.49
N ARG A 23 8.70 5.65 11.57
CA ARG A 23 9.76 5.78 12.57
C ARG A 23 9.23 6.01 13.99
N THR A 24 8.06 6.63 14.13
CA THR A 24 7.47 6.94 15.44
C THR A 24 6.61 5.80 15.97
N ASN A 25 5.80 5.20 15.09
CA ASN A 25 4.69 4.33 15.49
C ASN A 25 4.96 2.85 15.31
N SER A 26 5.96 2.43 14.51
CA SER A 26 6.25 1.01 14.37
C SER A 26 6.84 0.41 15.64
N TYR A 27 6.52 -0.84 15.92
CA TYR A 27 7.19 -1.62 16.95
C TYR A 27 8.68 -1.84 16.60
N TYR A 28 8.95 -2.15 15.32
CA TYR A 28 10.31 -2.30 14.79
C TYR A 28 10.82 -0.99 14.16
N LYS A 29 10.69 0.12 14.88
CA LYS A 29 11.02 1.48 14.39
C LYS A 29 12.46 1.64 13.88
N ASP A 30 13.41 0.84 14.40
CA ASP A 30 14.83 0.85 14.00
C ASP A 30 15.13 -0.12 12.82
N ALA A 31 14.09 -0.73 12.22
CA ALA A 31 14.26 -1.63 11.08
C ALA A 31 14.79 -0.87 9.86
N PRO A 32 15.55 -1.54 8.95
CA PRO A 32 15.96 -0.93 7.70
C PRO A 32 14.78 -0.36 6.92
N PHE A 33 15.00 0.82 6.32
CA PHE A 33 13.97 1.51 5.56
C PHE A 33 14.53 2.00 4.22
N ILE A 34 14.03 1.45 3.13
CA ILE A 34 14.47 1.72 1.77
C ILE A 34 13.41 2.57 1.05
N ILE A 35 13.84 3.69 0.46
CA ILE A 35 12.98 4.56 -0.35
C ILE A 35 13.55 4.65 -1.76
N HIS A 36 12.73 4.37 -2.75
CA HIS A 36 13.00 4.60 -4.16
C HIS A 36 12.15 5.76 -4.66
N ALA A 37 12.82 6.88 -5.02
CA ALA A 37 12.20 8.07 -5.58
C ALA A 37 12.47 8.12 -7.09
N GLU A 38 11.43 8.01 -7.91
CA GLU A 38 11.56 7.99 -9.36
C GLU A 38 10.96 9.25 -9.98
N ASN A 39 11.78 9.98 -10.75
CA ASN A 39 11.34 11.15 -11.54
C ASN A 39 10.60 12.23 -10.73
N CYS A 40 10.93 12.41 -9.45
CA CYS A 40 10.31 13.43 -8.62
C CYS A 40 10.75 14.84 -9.02
N GLU A 41 9.80 15.79 -9.00
CA GLU A 41 9.99 17.20 -9.36
C GLU A 41 9.44 18.15 -8.28
N ASP A 42 8.98 17.60 -7.15
CA ASP A 42 8.29 18.32 -6.06
C ASP A 42 9.16 18.61 -4.83
N GLY A 43 10.49 18.41 -4.95
CA GLY A 43 11.44 18.59 -3.86
C GLY A 43 11.71 17.30 -3.05
N THR A 44 11.15 16.17 -3.44
CA THR A 44 11.41 14.85 -2.78
C THR A 44 12.89 14.50 -2.79
N ASP A 45 13.59 14.72 -3.91
CA ASP A 45 15.01 14.39 -4.06
C ASP A 45 15.89 15.16 -3.07
N GLU A 46 15.61 16.45 -2.90
CA GLU A 46 16.31 17.35 -1.99
C GLU A 46 16.02 16.96 -0.55
N TRP A 47 14.76 16.73 -0.22
CA TRP A 47 14.36 16.32 1.13
C TRP A 47 15.02 15.01 1.56
N LEU A 48 15.09 14.02 0.69
CA LEU A 48 15.77 12.74 0.98
C LEU A 48 17.27 12.95 1.27
N LYS A 49 17.97 13.78 0.47
CA LYS A 49 19.37 14.11 0.68
C LYS A 49 19.64 14.79 2.04
N GLU A 50 18.72 15.65 2.45
CA GLU A 50 18.84 16.42 3.69
C GLU A 50 18.48 15.62 4.94
N HIS A 51 17.44 14.76 4.87
CA HIS A 51 16.83 14.14 6.04
C HIS A 51 17.08 12.63 6.15
N ALA A 52 17.65 11.98 5.14
CA ALA A 52 17.86 10.52 5.18
C ALA A 52 18.65 10.05 6.41
N LYS A 53 19.64 10.85 6.85
CA LYS A 53 20.43 10.52 8.05
C LYS A 53 19.61 10.64 9.35
N GLU A 54 18.72 11.61 9.42
CA GLU A 54 17.83 11.84 10.58
C GLU A 54 16.90 10.67 10.78
N TYR A 55 16.30 10.20 9.68
CA TYR A 55 15.34 9.10 9.70
C TYR A 55 15.97 7.72 9.46
N ASP A 56 17.30 7.61 9.40
CA ASP A 56 18.03 6.37 9.08
C ASP A 56 17.49 5.67 7.83
N LEU A 57 17.42 6.42 6.71
CA LEU A 57 16.90 5.95 5.43
C LEU A 57 18.03 5.53 4.49
N GLU A 58 17.86 4.38 3.86
CA GLU A 58 18.54 4.04 2.61
C GLU A 58 17.66 4.54 1.46
N TYR A 59 18.18 5.44 0.61
CA TYR A 59 17.37 6.01 -0.47
C TYR A 59 18.08 5.97 -1.82
N TYR A 60 17.27 5.92 -2.85
CA TYR A 60 17.69 5.91 -4.25
C TYR A 60 16.86 6.89 -5.05
N ILE A 61 17.53 7.68 -5.88
CA ILE A 61 16.90 8.70 -6.72
C ILE A 61 17.22 8.35 -8.17
N ASP A 62 16.21 8.01 -8.93
CA ASP A 62 16.33 7.65 -10.33
C ASP A 62 15.61 8.65 -11.25
N LYS A 63 16.23 8.93 -12.39
CA LYS A 63 15.64 9.73 -13.47
C LYS A 63 15.63 8.89 -14.75
N ASN A 64 14.51 8.25 -15.00
CA ASN A 64 14.34 7.31 -16.10
C ASN A 64 13.48 7.90 -17.23
N ASP A 65 13.93 7.77 -18.49
CA ASP A 65 13.12 8.14 -19.67
C ASP A 65 11.86 7.27 -19.77
N VAL A 66 11.99 5.99 -19.39
CA VAL A 66 10.88 5.06 -19.27
C VAL A 66 10.69 4.71 -17.80
N PRO A 67 9.66 5.21 -17.14
CA PRO A 67 9.43 4.97 -15.72
C PRO A 67 9.24 3.49 -15.39
N LEU A 68 9.87 3.06 -14.30
CA LEU A 68 9.64 1.74 -13.69
C LEU A 68 8.23 1.64 -13.10
N GLY A 69 7.74 2.78 -12.57
CA GLY A 69 6.47 2.90 -11.92
C GLY A 69 6.41 2.19 -10.57
N ILE A 70 5.19 2.08 -10.02
CA ILE A 70 5.02 1.57 -8.65
C ILE A 70 5.49 0.11 -8.51
N GLY A 71 5.11 -0.77 -9.42
CA GLY A 71 5.51 -2.18 -9.39
C GLY A 71 7.02 -2.35 -9.57
N GLY A 72 7.62 -1.63 -10.51
CA GLY A 72 9.07 -1.65 -10.73
C GLY A 72 9.84 -1.05 -9.55
N GLY A 73 9.33 0.01 -8.92
CA GLY A 73 9.92 0.58 -7.72
C GLY A 73 9.86 -0.37 -6.51
N MET A 74 8.78 -1.14 -6.36
CA MET A 74 8.70 -2.21 -5.36
C MET A 74 9.77 -3.29 -5.61
N ASN A 75 9.93 -3.75 -6.87
CA ASN A 75 10.98 -4.70 -7.23
C ASN A 75 12.37 -4.15 -6.91
N PHE A 76 12.62 -2.89 -7.28
CA PHE A 76 13.88 -2.19 -7.00
C PHE A 76 14.24 -2.20 -5.51
N CYS A 77 13.28 -1.89 -4.64
CA CYS A 77 13.46 -1.96 -3.20
C CYS A 77 13.71 -3.41 -2.74
N ALA A 78 12.88 -4.36 -3.21
CA ALA A 78 12.96 -5.76 -2.81
C ALA A 78 14.32 -6.41 -3.11
N GLU A 79 14.97 -6.08 -4.24
CA GLU A 79 16.32 -6.56 -4.60
C GLU A 79 17.39 -6.17 -3.57
N ARG A 80 17.15 -5.10 -2.80
CA ARG A 80 18.07 -4.55 -1.80
C ARG A 80 17.81 -5.02 -0.38
N VAL A 81 16.65 -5.63 -0.15
CA VAL A 81 16.27 -6.18 1.15
C VAL A 81 17.14 -7.37 1.53
N LYS A 82 17.70 -7.32 2.75
CA LYS A 82 18.55 -8.39 3.33
C LYS A 82 17.90 -9.09 4.52
N THR A 83 16.73 -8.62 4.92
CA THR A 83 15.95 -9.17 6.03
C THR A 83 15.01 -10.27 5.54
N GLU A 84 14.43 -11.01 6.47
CA GLU A 84 13.50 -12.10 6.20
C GLU A 84 12.17 -11.63 5.60
N TYR A 85 11.71 -10.45 6.03
CA TYR A 85 10.44 -9.89 5.61
C TYR A 85 10.61 -8.55 4.90
N ILE A 86 9.77 -8.32 3.89
CA ILE A 86 9.60 -7.07 3.18
C ILE A 86 8.24 -6.50 3.52
N MET A 87 8.18 -5.27 4.00
CA MET A 87 6.93 -4.52 4.13
C MET A 87 6.87 -3.44 3.07
N PHE A 88 6.02 -3.63 2.08
CA PHE A 88 5.73 -2.61 1.09
C PHE A 88 4.69 -1.63 1.61
N LEU A 89 5.00 -0.34 1.56
CA LEU A 89 4.14 0.75 1.97
C LEU A 89 3.93 1.73 0.83
N HIS A 90 2.76 2.34 0.79
CA HIS A 90 2.55 3.50 -0.06
C HIS A 90 3.06 4.77 0.62
N SER A 91 3.54 5.70 -0.19
CA SER A 91 4.08 7.00 0.26
C SER A 91 3.01 7.96 0.82
N ASP A 92 1.72 7.60 0.71
CA ASP A 92 0.58 8.34 1.25
C ASP A 92 -0.16 7.60 2.38
N PHE A 93 0.59 6.78 3.15
CA PHE A 93 0.09 6.12 4.35
C PHE A 93 0.56 6.85 5.61
N TYR A 94 -0.29 6.85 6.62
CA TYR A 94 0.06 7.09 8.01
C TYR A 94 -0.20 5.80 8.79
N VAL A 95 0.82 5.26 9.45
CA VAL A 95 0.70 4.00 10.20
C VAL A 95 0.40 4.27 11.67
N THR A 96 -0.44 3.42 12.30
CA THR A 96 -0.79 3.54 13.72
C THR A 96 0.24 2.84 14.61
N LYS A 97 0.14 3.07 15.92
CA LYS A 97 1.09 2.47 16.88
C LYS A 97 1.08 0.94 16.82
N ASP A 98 2.28 0.35 16.79
CA ASP A 98 2.55 -1.09 16.81
C ASP A 98 1.84 -1.90 15.68
N TRP A 99 1.45 -1.24 14.60
CA TRP A 99 0.74 -1.83 13.44
C TRP A 99 1.48 -3.00 12.80
N ASP A 100 2.80 -2.93 12.75
CA ASP A 100 3.70 -3.91 12.14
C ASP A 100 3.85 -5.19 12.99
N LEU A 101 3.73 -5.07 14.30
CA LEU A 101 3.73 -6.23 15.21
C LEU A 101 2.56 -7.18 14.89
N ALA A 102 1.37 -6.62 14.65
CA ALA A 102 0.19 -7.41 14.32
C ALA A 102 0.35 -8.20 13.01
N LEU A 103 1.06 -7.61 12.03
CA LEU A 103 1.36 -8.29 10.76
C LEU A 103 2.30 -9.48 10.96
N LEU A 104 3.35 -9.33 11.76
CA LEU A 104 4.31 -10.40 12.04
C LEU A 104 3.70 -11.53 12.87
N GLN A 105 2.78 -11.23 13.79
CA GLN A 105 2.04 -12.25 14.55
C GLN A 105 1.26 -13.21 13.65
N VAL A 106 0.85 -12.78 12.46
CA VAL A 106 0.19 -13.69 11.49
C VAL A 106 1.18 -14.74 11.00
N PHE A 107 2.41 -14.38 10.68
CA PHE A 107 3.44 -15.34 10.26
C PHE A 107 3.85 -16.30 11.39
N GLU A 108 3.80 -15.86 12.65
CA GLU A 108 4.03 -16.73 13.80
C GLU A 108 2.92 -17.77 13.95
N GLN A 109 1.67 -17.42 13.64
CA GLN A 109 0.53 -18.37 13.70
C GLN A 109 0.51 -19.33 12.51
N TYR A 110 1.05 -18.92 11.35
CA TYR A 110 1.05 -19.71 10.11
C TYR A 110 2.46 -19.78 9.51
N PRO A 111 3.42 -20.43 10.21
CA PRO A 111 4.84 -20.38 9.83
C PRO A 111 5.15 -21.06 8.49
N ASP A 112 4.34 -22.04 8.09
CA ASP A 112 4.57 -22.84 6.87
C ASP A 112 3.73 -22.37 5.68
N GLU A 113 2.93 -21.30 5.83
CA GLU A 113 2.06 -20.83 4.76
C GLU A 113 2.69 -19.67 3.98
N GLN A 114 2.42 -19.63 2.67
CA GLN A 114 2.73 -18.46 1.83
C GLN A 114 1.65 -17.40 2.02
N LEU A 115 2.04 -16.25 2.54
CA LEU A 115 1.13 -15.21 2.98
C LEU A 115 1.48 -13.86 2.35
N TRP A 116 0.42 -13.13 1.98
CA TRP A 116 0.44 -11.70 1.77
C TRP A 116 -0.42 -11.07 2.87
N VAL A 117 0.25 -10.41 3.82
CA VAL A 117 -0.40 -9.88 5.04
C VAL A 117 -0.53 -8.39 4.95
N ASN A 118 -1.77 -7.89 4.95
CA ASN A 118 -2.09 -6.47 4.78
C ASN A 118 -2.56 -5.83 6.08
N SER A 119 -2.44 -4.50 6.15
CA SER A 119 -3.15 -3.70 7.14
C SER A 119 -4.57 -3.35 6.66
N HIS A 120 -5.49 -3.15 7.59
CA HIS A 120 -6.75 -2.48 7.27
C HIS A 120 -6.46 -1.02 6.91
N ARG A 121 -6.90 -0.60 5.73
CA ARG A 121 -6.82 0.80 5.30
C ARG A 121 -8.02 1.56 5.83
N VAL A 122 -7.77 2.60 6.58
CA VAL A 122 -8.78 3.57 6.98
C VAL A 122 -8.71 4.74 6.02
N GLU A 123 -9.82 5.04 5.35
CA GLU A 123 -9.86 6.05 4.28
C GLU A 123 -10.92 7.12 4.57
N PRO A 124 -10.70 8.37 4.15
CA PRO A 124 -11.72 9.39 4.21
C PRO A 124 -12.90 9.01 3.31
N LYS A 125 -14.11 9.40 3.71
CA LYS A 125 -15.27 9.29 2.84
C LYS A 125 -15.05 10.16 1.60
N MET A 126 -14.88 9.51 0.46
CA MET A 126 -14.71 10.19 -0.81
C MET A 126 -16.07 10.39 -1.45
N SER A 127 -16.37 11.62 -1.85
CA SER A 127 -17.53 11.93 -2.71
C SER A 127 -17.20 11.54 -4.16
N THR A 128 -17.24 10.26 -4.49
CA THR A 128 -17.15 9.80 -5.87
C THR A 128 -18.51 9.27 -6.32
N PRO A 129 -18.92 9.52 -7.58
CA PRO A 129 -20.22 9.05 -8.11
C PRO A 129 -20.33 7.52 -8.20
N THR A 130 -19.25 6.81 -8.02
CA THR A 130 -19.21 5.35 -7.94
C THR A 130 -19.23 4.92 -6.48
N ASP A 131 -20.31 5.27 -5.77
CA ASP A 131 -20.54 4.75 -4.43
C ASP A 131 -20.84 3.25 -4.51
N VAL A 132 -19.78 2.47 -4.43
CA VAL A 132 -19.89 1.04 -4.16
C VAL A 132 -20.45 0.90 -2.75
N ALA A 133 -21.46 0.07 -2.60
CA ALA A 133 -22.18 -0.14 -1.36
C ALA A 133 -21.21 -0.40 -0.18
N TYR A 134 -21.22 0.49 0.79
CA TYR A 134 -20.53 0.30 2.05
C TYR A 134 -21.36 -0.63 2.94
N THR A 135 -20.74 -1.66 3.49
CA THR A 135 -21.37 -2.46 4.53
C THR A 135 -21.11 -1.77 5.87
N LEU A 136 -22.17 -1.42 6.58
CA LEU A 136 -22.05 -0.87 7.94
C LEU A 136 -21.60 -1.98 8.90
N TRP A 137 -20.55 -1.70 9.65
CA TRP A 137 -20.11 -2.53 10.75
C TRP A 137 -20.28 -1.77 12.06
N ASP A 138 -21.02 -2.37 13.01
CA ASP A 138 -21.37 -1.88 14.35
C ASP A 138 -21.89 -0.41 14.48
N GLY A 139 -22.22 0.22 13.38
CA GLY A 139 -22.73 1.61 13.33
C GLY A 139 -21.65 2.70 13.35
N ASN A 140 -20.35 2.36 13.51
CA ASN A 140 -19.25 3.32 13.63
C ASN A 140 -18.32 3.34 12.44
N ALA A 141 -18.20 2.27 11.69
CA ALA A 141 -17.35 2.18 10.51
C ALA A 141 -18.08 1.45 9.37
N SER A 142 -17.69 1.77 8.14
CA SER A 142 -18.15 1.08 6.95
C SER A 142 -16.98 0.36 6.31
N TYR A 143 -17.15 -0.91 5.95
CA TYR A 143 -16.14 -1.67 5.21
C TYR A 143 -16.40 -1.55 3.70
N ARG A 144 -15.33 -1.27 2.97
CA ARG A 144 -15.30 -1.37 1.52
C ARG A 144 -14.29 -2.46 1.15
N TYR A 145 -14.72 -3.44 0.36
CA TYR A 145 -13.86 -4.53 -0.13
C TYR A 145 -13.09 -5.31 0.96
N GLY A 146 -13.65 -5.42 2.17
CA GLY A 146 -13.03 -6.18 3.25
C GLY A 146 -11.70 -5.65 3.80
N THR A 147 -11.04 -4.71 3.11
CA THR A 147 -9.74 -4.15 3.49
C THR A 147 -9.79 -2.67 3.85
N VAL A 148 -10.85 -1.97 3.46
CA VAL A 148 -11.00 -0.52 3.67
C VAL A 148 -12.08 -0.26 4.71
N ILE A 149 -11.74 0.51 5.73
CA ILE A 149 -12.64 1.02 6.75
C ILE A 149 -12.88 2.50 6.46
N VAL A 150 -14.14 2.90 6.32
CA VAL A 150 -14.50 4.32 6.22
C VAL A 150 -15.19 4.71 7.51
N PRO A 151 -14.52 5.47 8.40
CA PRO A 151 -15.10 5.89 9.66
C PRO A 151 -16.26 6.86 9.43
N LYS A 152 -17.18 6.93 10.39
CA LYS A 152 -18.34 7.84 10.35
C LYS A 152 -17.87 9.30 10.30
N ASP A 153 -16.86 9.64 11.10
CA ASP A 153 -16.24 10.95 11.14
C ASP A 153 -14.95 10.91 10.34
N THR A 154 -14.76 11.86 9.43
CA THR A 154 -13.51 11.96 8.66
C THR A 154 -12.41 12.58 9.52
N PHE A 155 -11.16 12.10 9.35
CA PHE A 155 -9.97 12.65 10.02
C PHE A 155 -9.16 13.56 9.10
N GLY A 156 -9.76 14.05 8.03
CA GLY A 156 -9.12 14.83 6.97
C GLY A 156 -8.87 14.00 5.72
N ALA A 157 -8.85 14.65 4.56
CA ALA A 157 -8.61 13.98 3.27
C ALA A 157 -7.23 14.32 2.68
N TYR A 158 -6.58 15.35 3.21
CA TYR A 158 -5.32 15.90 2.72
C TYR A 158 -4.28 15.98 3.85
N HIS A 159 -3.00 16.09 3.48
CA HIS A 159 -1.91 16.22 4.45
C HIS A 159 -2.08 17.40 5.41
N HIS A 160 -2.63 18.53 4.92
CA HIS A 160 -2.77 19.78 5.68
C HIS A 160 -4.01 19.83 6.60
N ASP A 161 -4.99 18.94 6.38
CA ASP A 161 -6.21 18.86 7.20
C ASP A 161 -6.30 17.56 8.03
N PHE A 162 -5.24 16.75 8.01
CA PHE A 162 -5.19 15.48 8.72
C PHE A 162 -5.17 15.67 10.23
N ARG A 163 -6.21 15.20 10.89
CA ARG A 163 -6.37 15.24 12.35
C ARG A 163 -5.77 14.00 12.99
N LYS A 164 -4.44 13.96 12.99
CA LYS A 164 -3.61 12.84 13.44
C LYS A 164 -4.05 12.32 14.82
N ASP A 165 -4.13 13.20 15.83
CA ASP A 165 -4.39 12.80 17.21
C ASP A 165 -5.78 12.19 17.38
N GLU A 166 -6.78 12.70 16.65
CA GLU A 166 -8.13 12.16 16.66
C GLU A 166 -8.17 10.78 15.98
N PHE A 167 -7.43 10.62 14.87
CA PHE A 167 -7.30 9.33 14.21
C PHE A 167 -6.60 8.30 15.09
N GLU A 168 -5.50 8.67 15.77
CA GLU A 168 -4.79 7.77 16.67
C GLU A 168 -5.67 7.34 17.85
N GLN A 169 -6.43 8.27 18.42
CA GLN A 169 -7.36 7.94 19.51
C GLN A 169 -8.44 6.97 19.01
N TRP A 170 -9.05 7.24 17.86
CA TRP A 170 -10.04 6.34 17.25
C TRP A 170 -9.45 4.95 16.95
N ALA A 171 -8.25 4.89 16.36
CA ALA A 171 -7.59 3.64 16.03
C ALA A 171 -7.26 2.81 17.28
N LYS A 172 -6.83 3.48 18.34
CA LYS A 172 -6.59 2.85 19.65
C LYS A 172 -7.87 2.24 20.20
N GLU A 173 -8.97 3.02 20.26
CA GLU A 173 -10.27 2.53 20.73
C GLU A 173 -10.76 1.36 19.89
N PHE A 174 -10.64 1.46 18.55
CA PHE A 174 -11.00 0.39 17.62
C PHE A 174 -10.21 -0.90 17.89
N THR A 175 -8.90 -0.82 18.08
CA THR A 175 -8.05 -1.99 18.34
C THR A 175 -8.23 -2.57 19.74
N GLU A 176 -8.56 -1.74 20.75
CA GLU A 176 -8.85 -2.19 22.11
C GLU A 176 -10.21 -2.91 22.23
N MET A 177 -11.23 -2.45 21.48
CA MET A 177 -12.55 -3.07 21.47
C MET A 177 -12.61 -4.41 20.72
N ASN A 178 -11.65 -4.70 19.87
CA ASN A 178 -11.62 -5.91 19.06
C ASN A 178 -10.53 -6.87 19.55
N ASP A 179 -10.86 -8.14 19.67
CA ASP A 179 -9.86 -9.18 19.85
C ASP A 179 -8.98 -9.30 18.58
N PHE A 180 -7.79 -9.89 18.74
CA PHE A 180 -6.94 -10.21 17.59
C PHE A 180 -7.63 -11.26 16.71
N GLN A 181 -8.00 -10.86 15.51
CA GLN A 181 -8.65 -11.71 14.51
C GLN A 181 -7.92 -11.55 13.18
N ILE A 182 -7.94 -12.62 12.38
CA ILE A 182 -7.38 -12.63 11.03
C ILE A 182 -8.53 -12.86 10.05
N SER A 183 -8.77 -11.88 9.20
CA SER A 183 -9.76 -11.96 8.12
C SER A 183 -9.09 -12.19 6.77
N LYS A 184 -9.88 -12.56 5.75
CA LYS A 184 -9.41 -12.60 4.36
C LYS A 184 -9.48 -11.21 3.76
N GLY A 185 -8.46 -10.84 2.97
CA GLY A 185 -8.49 -9.61 2.21
C GLY A 185 -7.17 -9.32 1.52
N GLU A 186 -7.25 -8.71 0.36
CA GLU A 186 -6.09 -8.27 -0.41
C GLU A 186 -5.95 -6.76 -0.40
N GLY A 187 -4.72 -6.29 -0.49
CA GLY A 187 -4.39 -4.87 -0.56
C GLY A 187 -3.01 -4.69 -1.18
N VAL A 188 -2.82 -3.55 -1.82
CA VAL A 188 -1.61 -3.24 -2.58
C VAL A 188 -0.36 -3.01 -1.73
N SER A 189 -0.53 -2.92 -0.41
CA SER A 189 0.55 -2.72 0.56
C SER A 189 0.53 -3.89 1.53
N GLY A 190 1.64 -4.62 1.62
CA GLY A 190 1.64 -5.85 2.42
C GLY A 190 3.02 -6.28 2.88
N LEU A 191 3.00 -7.12 3.92
CA LEU A 191 4.15 -7.84 4.45
C LEU A 191 4.23 -9.22 3.80
N ILE A 192 5.41 -9.57 3.31
CA ILE A 192 5.71 -10.87 2.68
C ILE A 192 7.09 -11.36 3.11
N ARG A 193 7.33 -12.67 3.12
CA ARG A 193 8.69 -13.18 3.22
C ARG A 193 9.47 -12.87 1.95
N LYS A 194 10.73 -12.50 2.13
CA LYS A 194 11.63 -12.22 1.00
C LYS A 194 11.75 -13.41 0.04
N CYS A 195 11.86 -14.63 0.58
CA CYS A 195 11.92 -15.84 -0.24
C CYS A 195 10.64 -16.06 -1.08
N ASP A 196 9.46 -15.79 -0.52
CA ASP A 196 8.19 -15.93 -1.22
C ASP A 196 8.05 -14.86 -2.34
N TRP A 197 8.55 -13.62 -2.07
CA TRP A 197 8.63 -12.57 -3.08
C TRP A 197 9.55 -12.95 -4.26
N ASP A 198 10.71 -13.53 -3.93
CA ASP A 198 11.67 -13.96 -4.96
C ASP A 198 11.12 -15.14 -5.78
N GLU A 199 10.42 -16.07 -5.12
CA GLU A 199 9.80 -17.22 -5.78
C GLU A 199 8.69 -16.79 -6.76
N ILE A 200 7.81 -15.84 -6.35
CA ILE A 200 6.75 -15.33 -7.23
C ILE A 200 7.29 -14.42 -8.35
N GLY A 201 8.54 -13.95 -8.21
CA GLY A 201 9.21 -13.11 -9.21
C GLY A 201 8.81 -11.63 -9.19
N GLY A 202 8.21 -11.16 -8.08
CA GLY A 202 7.81 -9.76 -7.93
C GLY A 202 6.74 -9.27 -8.89
N ASN A 203 6.68 -7.96 -9.10
CA ASN A 203 5.78 -7.34 -10.08
C ASN A 203 6.28 -7.53 -11.52
N ASP A 204 5.37 -7.76 -12.46
CA ASP A 204 5.72 -7.85 -13.88
C ASP A 204 5.94 -6.44 -14.46
N PRO A 205 7.14 -6.14 -14.98
CA PRO A 205 7.44 -4.85 -15.61
C PRO A 205 6.60 -4.54 -16.84
N LEU A 206 5.90 -5.53 -17.39
CA LEU A 206 4.95 -5.36 -18.49
C LEU A 206 3.93 -4.26 -18.19
N PHE A 207 3.51 -4.12 -16.92
CA PHE A 207 2.46 -3.20 -16.49
C PHE A 207 2.97 -1.83 -16.03
N ALA A 208 4.24 -1.53 -16.25
CA ALA A 208 4.74 -0.18 -15.98
C ALA A 208 4.00 0.90 -16.82
N PRO A 209 3.83 2.14 -16.29
CA PRO A 209 4.24 2.59 -14.96
C PRO A 209 3.24 2.29 -13.85
N ALA A 210 1.96 2.05 -14.16
CA ALA A 210 0.91 1.80 -13.15
C ALA A 210 -0.34 1.20 -13.78
N SER A 211 -1.19 0.58 -12.95
CA SER A 211 -2.42 -0.14 -13.26
C SER A 211 -2.18 -1.56 -13.79
N PHE A 212 -2.90 -2.52 -13.22
CA PHE A 212 -2.82 -3.96 -13.47
C PHE A 212 -1.58 -4.67 -12.91
N GLU A 213 -0.55 -3.98 -12.43
CA GLU A 213 0.62 -4.60 -11.80
C GLU A 213 0.26 -5.37 -10.54
N ASP A 214 -0.61 -4.80 -9.70
CA ASP A 214 -1.11 -5.38 -8.46
C ASP A 214 -2.05 -6.56 -8.73
N ILE A 215 -2.98 -6.40 -9.68
CA ILE A 215 -3.92 -7.46 -10.07
C ILE A 215 -3.16 -8.66 -10.65
N ASP A 216 -2.13 -8.42 -11.46
CA ASP A 216 -1.28 -9.47 -12.03
C ASP A 216 -0.50 -10.22 -10.95
N LEU A 217 0.10 -9.47 -10.03
CA LEU A 217 0.81 -10.05 -8.89
C LEU A 217 -0.11 -10.92 -8.05
N PHE A 218 -1.30 -10.39 -7.69
CA PHE A 218 -2.26 -11.12 -6.87
C PHE A 218 -2.84 -12.35 -7.57
N LEU A 219 -3.08 -12.29 -8.88
CA LEU A 219 -3.50 -13.48 -9.63
C LEU A 219 -2.42 -14.57 -9.63
N ARG A 220 -1.15 -14.20 -9.82
CA ARG A 220 -0.01 -15.16 -9.75
C ARG A 220 0.13 -15.72 -8.34
N MET A 221 0.03 -14.89 -7.31
CA MET A 221 0.04 -15.33 -5.91
C MET A 221 -1.11 -16.29 -5.61
N LEU A 222 -2.35 -15.95 -6.05
CA LEU A 222 -3.51 -16.82 -5.88
C LEU A 222 -3.30 -18.19 -6.52
N GLN A 223 -2.76 -18.24 -7.74
CA GLN A 223 -2.46 -19.47 -8.46
C GLN A 223 -1.34 -20.27 -7.78
N ALA A 224 -0.39 -19.62 -7.13
CA ALA A 224 0.67 -20.24 -6.35
C ALA A 224 0.21 -20.71 -4.94
N GLY A 225 -1.03 -20.41 -4.54
CA GLY A 225 -1.59 -20.85 -3.26
C GLY A 225 -1.42 -19.89 -2.09
N PHE A 226 -1.01 -18.66 -2.36
CA PHE A 226 -0.93 -17.64 -1.31
C PHE A 226 -2.29 -17.36 -0.67
N ARG A 227 -2.25 -17.06 0.62
CA ARG A 227 -3.40 -16.52 1.36
C ARG A 227 -3.22 -15.02 1.57
N PHE A 228 -4.28 -14.27 1.29
CA PHE A 228 -4.36 -12.84 1.53
C PHE A 228 -5.12 -12.61 2.84
N VAL A 229 -4.47 -11.99 3.81
CA VAL A 229 -5.02 -11.87 5.16
C VAL A 229 -4.77 -10.49 5.77
N LEU A 230 -5.65 -10.13 6.73
CA LEU A 230 -5.59 -8.88 7.48
C LEU A 230 -5.79 -9.17 8.97
N PRO A 231 -4.82 -8.84 9.83
CA PRO A 231 -5.03 -8.85 11.27
C PRO A 231 -5.81 -7.59 11.71
N SER A 232 -6.78 -7.77 12.59
CA SER A 232 -7.68 -6.71 13.08
C SER A 232 -6.96 -5.56 13.79
N LYS A 233 -5.73 -5.78 14.26
CA LYS A 233 -4.94 -4.79 15.02
C LYS A 233 -3.89 -4.05 14.19
N SER A 234 -3.88 -4.23 12.88
CA SER A 234 -3.02 -3.45 11.97
C SER A 234 -3.86 -2.47 11.19
N LEU A 235 -3.75 -1.18 11.51
CA LEU A 235 -4.49 -0.10 10.87
C LEU A 235 -3.54 0.93 10.28
N VAL A 236 -3.88 1.44 9.10
CA VAL A 236 -3.19 2.55 8.46
C VAL A 236 -4.21 3.55 7.92
N TRP A 237 -3.93 4.85 8.06
CA TRP A 237 -4.68 5.88 7.34
C TRP A 237 -4.13 5.98 5.92
N HIS A 238 -5.00 5.93 4.94
CA HIS A 238 -4.64 6.07 3.53
C HIS A 238 -5.29 7.33 2.97
N PHE A 239 -4.48 8.28 2.52
CA PHE A 239 -4.97 9.53 1.97
C PHE A 239 -5.65 9.38 0.59
N GLY A 240 -5.58 8.20 0.00
CA GLY A 240 -6.33 7.84 -1.20
C GLY A 240 -5.67 8.25 -2.50
N ALA A 241 -4.62 7.53 -2.91
CA ALA A 241 -3.97 7.65 -4.22
C ALA A 241 -3.41 9.05 -4.53
N ARG A 242 -2.79 9.70 -3.53
CA ARG A 242 -2.24 11.06 -3.67
C ARG A 242 -1.03 11.15 -4.58
N GLY A 243 -0.24 10.07 -4.67
CA GLY A 243 0.93 10.00 -5.55
C GLY A 243 0.59 9.86 -7.04
N SER A 244 -0.58 9.33 -7.39
CA SER A 244 -0.90 8.98 -8.78
C SER A 244 -2.11 9.67 -9.37
N HIS A 245 -3.16 9.99 -8.60
CA HIS A 245 -4.46 10.32 -9.19
C HIS A 245 -5.09 11.63 -8.74
N ARG A 246 -4.74 12.16 -7.56
CA ARG A 246 -5.59 13.13 -6.87
C ARG A 246 -4.87 14.35 -6.34
N LEU A 247 -3.71 14.67 -6.86
CA LEU A 247 -3.11 15.95 -6.57
C LEU A 247 -3.89 17.03 -7.34
N GLU A 248 -4.69 17.84 -6.63
CA GLU A 248 -5.35 19.04 -7.18
C GLU A 248 -4.35 19.95 -7.88
N GLU A 249 -3.11 19.95 -7.40
CA GLU A 249 -1.97 20.70 -7.92
C GLU A 249 -1.51 20.24 -9.32
N ASN A 250 -1.84 19.02 -9.73
CA ASN A 250 -1.46 18.47 -11.04
C ASN A 250 -2.46 18.78 -12.16
N GLU A 251 -3.44 19.67 -11.94
CA GLU A 251 -4.38 20.19 -12.97
C GLU A 251 -4.97 19.10 -13.89
N GLY A 252 -5.25 17.90 -13.36
CA GLY A 252 -5.81 16.78 -14.13
C GLY A 252 -4.81 16.05 -15.03
N LYS A 253 -3.56 16.50 -15.17
CA LYS A 253 -2.56 15.87 -16.07
C LYS A 253 -2.20 14.46 -15.62
N THR A 254 -2.19 14.21 -14.31
CA THR A 254 -1.93 12.88 -13.76
C THR A 254 -3.05 11.92 -14.11
N TRP A 255 -4.30 12.39 -14.08
CA TRP A 255 -5.48 11.59 -14.43
C TRP A 255 -5.47 11.12 -15.90
N GLU A 256 -5.11 12.00 -16.84
CA GLU A 256 -5.00 11.62 -18.26
C GLU A 256 -3.89 10.56 -18.49
N ARG A 257 -2.75 10.72 -17.83
CA ARG A 257 -1.66 9.74 -17.91
C ARG A 257 -2.11 8.38 -17.38
N GLN A 258 -2.84 8.38 -16.28
CA GLN A 258 -3.37 7.18 -15.67
C GLN A 258 -4.37 6.47 -16.58
N LEU A 259 -5.36 7.19 -17.12
CA LEU A 259 -6.34 6.59 -18.03
C LEU A 259 -5.68 5.96 -19.25
N LYS A 260 -4.65 6.61 -19.80
CA LYS A 260 -3.87 6.05 -20.91
C LYS A 260 -3.08 4.81 -20.48
N SER A 261 -2.49 4.81 -19.29
CA SER A 261 -1.78 3.65 -18.73
C SER A 261 -2.75 2.49 -18.52
N GLU A 262 -3.90 2.75 -17.92
CA GLU A 262 -4.92 1.75 -17.66
C GLU A 262 -5.44 1.10 -18.95
N GLU A 263 -5.78 1.89 -19.97
CA GLU A 263 -6.22 1.36 -21.28
C GLU A 263 -5.15 0.51 -21.95
N ASN A 264 -3.88 0.98 -21.93
CA ASN A 264 -2.77 0.25 -22.49
C ASN A 264 -2.52 -1.06 -21.73
N ASN A 265 -2.52 -1.02 -20.39
CA ASN A 265 -2.26 -2.19 -19.56
C ASN A 265 -3.44 -3.18 -19.57
N ARG A 266 -4.66 -2.73 -19.80
CA ARG A 266 -5.81 -3.61 -20.07
C ARG A 266 -5.59 -4.47 -21.30
N ARG A 267 -5.02 -3.91 -22.39
CA ARG A 267 -4.68 -4.68 -23.60
C ARG A 267 -3.55 -5.68 -23.32
N LYS A 268 -2.48 -5.22 -22.65
CA LYS A 268 -1.37 -6.11 -22.26
C LYS A 268 -1.84 -7.24 -21.35
N TRP A 269 -2.78 -6.95 -20.45
CA TRP A 269 -3.42 -7.97 -19.62
C TRP A 269 -4.14 -9.04 -20.46
N ALA A 270 -5.00 -8.60 -21.38
CA ALA A 270 -5.73 -9.52 -22.26
C ALA A 270 -4.79 -10.36 -23.15
N GLU A 271 -3.68 -9.78 -23.61
CA GLU A 271 -2.65 -10.50 -24.36
C GLU A 271 -1.93 -11.54 -23.48
N LYS A 272 -1.60 -11.20 -22.23
CA LYS A 272 -0.89 -12.09 -21.30
C LYS A 272 -1.78 -13.23 -20.79
N TRP A 273 -3.02 -12.93 -20.42
CA TRP A 273 -3.89 -13.87 -19.70
C TRP A 273 -5.01 -14.45 -20.55
N GLY A 274 -5.28 -13.92 -21.74
CA GLY A 274 -6.33 -14.39 -22.65
C GLY A 274 -7.76 -14.10 -22.18
N SER A 275 -7.95 -13.51 -21.00
CA SER A 275 -9.25 -13.18 -20.40
C SER A 275 -9.10 -12.04 -19.41
N MET A 276 -10.19 -11.41 -19.01
CA MET A 276 -10.17 -10.33 -18.01
C MET A 276 -10.11 -10.86 -16.57
N PRO A 277 -9.64 -10.06 -15.59
CA PRO A 277 -9.62 -10.48 -14.20
C PRO A 277 -11.04 -10.60 -13.67
N LYS A 278 -11.32 -11.71 -12.99
CA LYS A 278 -12.57 -11.93 -12.26
C LYS A 278 -12.41 -11.54 -10.82
N HIS A 279 -13.36 -10.74 -10.32
CA HIS A 279 -13.39 -10.31 -8.93
C HIS A 279 -14.58 -10.90 -8.19
N ASN A 280 -14.43 -11.18 -6.91
CA ASN A 280 -15.52 -11.59 -6.04
C ASN A 280 -16.37 -10.38 -5.60
N GLU A 281 -17.39 -10.64 -4.77
CA GLU A 281 -18.30 -9.62 -4.23
C GLU A 281 -17.60 -8.52 -3.38
N TYR A 282 -16.38 -8.78 -2.90
CA TYR A 282 -15.54 -7.83 -2.15
C TYR A 282 -14.53 -7.09 -3.02
N GLY A 283 -14.53 -7.31 -4.34
CA GLY A 283 -13.59 -6.71 -5.27
C GLY A 283 -12.21 -7.35 -5.30
N PHE A 284 -12.00 -8.51 -4.63
CA PHE A 284 -10.74 -9.24 -4.66
C PHE A 284 -10.66 -10.10 -5.91
N ILE A 285 -9.44 -10.21 -6.46
CA ILE A 285 -9.23 -11.11 -7.59
C ILE A 285 -9.49 -12.56 -7.16
N CYS A 286 -10.25 -13.29 -7.96
CA CYS A 286 -10.59 -14.68 -7.66
C CYS A 286 -10.38 -15.61 -8.87
N GLY A 287 -9.79 -15.12 -9.94
CA GLY A 287 -9.49 -15.88 -11.15
C GLY A 287 -9.58 -15.05 -12.43
N LEU A 288 -9.84 -15.72 -13.52
CA LEU A 288 -10.10 -15.14 -14.84
C LEU A 288 -11.58 -15.38 -15.22
N GLU A 289 -12.14 -14.46 -16.03
CA GLU A 289 -13.51 -14.57 -16.54
C GLU A 289 -13.72 -15.80 -17.42
#